data_5ea6115881c2470e36206c01fbaf489b
#
_entry.id   5ea6115881c2470e36206c01fbaf489b
#
_cell.length_a   1.000
_cell.length_b   1.000
_cell.length_c   1.000
_cell.angle_alpha   90.00
_cell.angle_beta   90.00
_cell.angle_gamma   90.00
#
_symmetry.space_group_name_H-M   'P 1'
#
loop_
_entity.id
_entity.type
_entity.pdbx_description
1 polymer ?
#
loop_
_entity_poly.entity_id
_entity_poly.type
_entity_poly.pdbx_seq_one_letter_code
_entity_poly.pdbx_strand_id
1 'polypeptide(L)'
;MNTEQNASLTLNGIKVPCSMVGKLTVTDKDVYLGRQLSEKGYLLLRDVHDPDEVAAARTEVLQRLAEVGEINDPFDDGIASGTSYRRNSYPKKEDLGRFWRSVSEGPAVRAVINGPRITNVMSKLFQEPATHFTFAWLRTMIKGRASPLHIDHPYMNRGSKRLVPCWSPFSSISMSNGPLYI
;
A
#
# COMPACT_ATOMS: atom_id res chain seq x y z
N MET A 1 19.01 -22.41 -12.68
CA MET A 1 18.54 -21.60 -13.84
C MET A 1 17.62 -20.54 -13.29
N ASN A 2 17.92 -19.27 -13.58
CA ASN A 2 17.26 -18.12 -12.95
C ASN A 2 15.82 -18.00 -13.48
N THR A 3 14.84 -18.40 -12.69
CA THR A 3 13.40 -18.34 -13.03
C THR A 3 12.89 -16.90 -13.20
N GLU A 4 13.65 -15.89 -12.79
CA GLU A 4 13.30 -14.48 -12.94
C GLU A 4 13.44 -13.92 -14.37
N GLN A 5 14.25 -14.56 -15.23
CA GLN A 5 14.53 -14.06 -16.58
C GLN A 5 13.35 -14.19 -17.54
N ASN A 6 12.40 -15.09 -17.27
CA ASN A 6 11.20 -15.31 -18.09
C ASN A 6 9.92 -14.74 -17.49
N ALA A 7 9.99 -14.07 -16.35
CA ALA A 7 8.84 -13.43 -15.75
C ALA A 7 8.41 -12.21 -16.57
N SER A 8 7.11 -12.00 -16.69
CA SER A 8 6.53 -10.83 -17.32
C SER A 8 5.49 -10.19 -16.42
N LEU A 9 5.39 -8.87 -16.47
CA LEU A 9 4.32 -8.08 -15.86
C LEU A 9 3.29 -7.71 -16.92
N THR A 10 2.04 -7.61 -16.53
CA THR A 10 1.02 -7.04 -17.40
C THR A 10 0.73 -5.63 -16.95
N LEU A 11 1.17 -4.65 -17.72
CA LEU A 11 0.97 -3.22 -17.47
C LEU A 11 -0.09 -2.69 -18.44
N ASN A 12 -1.24 -2.26 -17.95
CA ASN A 12 -2.37 -1.79 -18.80
C ASN A 12 -2.74 -2.75 -19.94
N GLY A 13 -2.72 -4.06 -19.68
CA GLY A 13 -3.02 -5.09 -20.67
C GLY A 13 -1.84 -5.48 -21.58
N ILE A 14 -0.71 -4.81 -21.50
CA ILE A 14 0.49 -5.11 -22.30
C ILE A 14 1.45 -5.97 -21.46
N LYS A 15 1.88 -7.09 -22.00
CA LYS A 15 2.93 -7.91 -21.39
C LYS A 15 4.29 -7.26 -21.58
N VAL A 16 4.95 -6.95 -20.46
CA VAL A 16 6.30 -6.38 -20.43
C VAL A 16 7.23 -7.38 -19.72
N PRO A 17 8.33 -7.82 -20.35
CA PRO A 17 9.32 -8.63 -19.67
C PRO A 17 9.86 -7.93 -18.43
N CYS A 18 10.01 -8.62 -17.31
CA CYS A 18 10.57 -8.04 -16.08
C CYS A 18 11.98 -7.47 -16.28
N SER A 19 12.74 -8.00 -17.26
CA SER A 19 14.06 -7.46 -17.66
C SER A 19 14.01 -6.04 -18.25
N MET A 20 12.85 -5.61 -18.73
CA MET A 20 12.63 -4.26 -19.27
C MET A 20 12.14 -3.27 -18.21
N VAL A 21 11.84 -3.74 -17.02
CA VAL A 21 11.36 -2.89 -15.91
C VAL A 21 12.58 -2.45 -15.11
N GLY A 22 12.84 -1.14 -15.09
CA GLY A 22 13.90 -0.56 -14.29
C GLY A 22 13.62 -0.70 -12.79
N LYS A 23 14.68 -0.88 -12.00
CA LYS A 23 14.56 -0.87 -10.53
C LYS A 23 14.60 0.57 -10.03
N LEU A 24 13.68 0.91 -9.11
CA LEU A 24 13.71 2.20 -8.44
C LEU A 24 15.00 2.34 -7.60
N THR A 25 15.60 3.51 -7.67
CA THR A 25 16.78 3.83 -6.85
C THR A 25 16.35 4.16 -5.43
N VAL A 26 16.97 3.52 -4.44
CA VAL A 26 16.73 3.85 -3.03
C VAL A 26 17.11 5.31 -2.77
N THR A 27 16.25 6.00 -2.05
CA THR A 27 16.42 7.42 -1.71
C THR A 27 17.49 7.56 -0.62
N ASP A 28 18.41 8.49 -0.82
CA ASP A 28 19.39 8.86 0.19
C ASP A 28 18.70 9.70 1.28
N LYS A 29 18.69 9.19 2.52
CA LYS A 29 18.04 9.84 3.66
C LYS A 29 18.80 11.05 4.18
N ASP A 30 20.08 11.17 3.86
CA ASP A 30 20.96 12.27 4.29
C ASP A 30 20.90 13.47 3.33
N VAL A 31 20.30 13.29 2.15
CA VAL A 31 20.09 14.36 1.18
C VAL A 31 18.65 14.87 1.28
N TYR A 32 18.46 16.18 1.07
CA TYR A 32 17.14 16.80 1.11
C TYR A 32 16.12 16.07 0.22
N LEU A 33 15.10 15.50 0.86
CA LEU A 33 14.12 14.63 0.22
C LEU A 33 13.31 15.37 -0.86
N GLY A 34 13.01 16.66 -0.64
CA GLY A 34 12.24 17.47 -1.59
C GLY A 34 12.95 17.63 -2.94
N ARG A 35 14.28 17.76 -2.94
CA ARG A 35 15.06 17.81 -4.18
C ARG A 35 14.99 16.48 -4.91
N GLN A 36 15.22 15.37 -4.21
CA GLN A 36 15.15 14.04 -4.82
C GLN A 36 13.77 13.74 -5.39
N LEU A 37 12.71 14.12 -4.67
CA LEU A 37 11.33 13.98 -5.17
C LEU A 37 11.11 14.81 -6.44
N SER A 38 11.58 16.05 -6.48
CA SER A 38 11.45 16.93 -7.65
C SER A 38 12.22 16.41 -8.87
N GLU A 39 13.42 15.86 -8.64
CA GLU A 39 14.28 15.34 -9.71
C GLU A 39 13.82 13.98 -10.27
N LYS A 40 13.33 13.09 -9.40
CA LYS A 40 13.00 11.70 -9.73
C LYS A 40 11.51 11.42 -9.89
N GLY A 41 10.65 12.28 -9.34
CA GLY A 41 9.20 12.06 -9.27
C GLY A 41 8.76 11.08 -8.19
N TYR A 42 9.69 10.43 -7.48
CA TYR A 42 9.40 9.48 -6.41
C TYR A 42 10.47 9.50 -5.32
N LEU A 43 10.11 8.91 -4.17
CA LEU A 43 11.04 8.52 -3.12
C LEU A 43 10.85 7.03 -2.79
N LEU A 44 11.92 6.25 -2.80
CA LEU A 44 11.93 4.88 -2.29
C LEU A 44 12.70 4.83 -0.98
N LEU A 45 11.98 4.83 0.12
CA LEU A 45 12.54 4.83 1.45
C LEU A 45 12.50 3.43 2.04
N ARG A 46 13.62 2.95 2.57
CA ARG A 46 13.74 1.66 3.28
C ARG A 46 13.74 1.90 4.78
N ASP A 47 13.27 0.91 5.53
CA ASP A 47 13.36 0.86 7.00
C ASP A 47 12.73 2.09 7.69
N VAL A 48 11.61 2.56 7.14
CA VAL A 48 10.84 3.67 7.73
C VAL A 48 9.98 3.16 8.88
N HIS A 49 9.27 2.05 8.65
CA HIS A 49 8.36 1.47 9.64
C HIS A 49 9.06 0.46 10.53
N ASP A 50 8.53 0.27 11.71
CA ASP A 50 8.94 -0.80 12.61
C ASP A 50 8.40 -2.13 12.08
N PRO A 51 9.23 -3.19 11.97
CA PRO A 51 8.78 -4.49 11.49
C PRO A 51 7.65 -5.11 12.32
N ASP A 52 7.67 -4.93 13.64
CA ASP A 52 6.65 -5.48 14.54
C ASP A 52 5.32 -4.72 14.38
N GLU A 53 5.36 -3.39 14.22
CA GLU A 53 4.18 -2.58 13.90
C GLU A 53 3.58 -3.00 12.55
N VAL A 54 4.42 -3.25 11.54
CA VAL A 54 3.96 -3.72 10.22
C VAL A 54 3.34 -5.11 10.31
N ALA A 55 3.95 -6.03 11.07
CA ALA A 55 3.41 -7.37 11.30
C ALA A 55 2.06 -7.31 12.01
N ALA A 56 1.93 -6.49 13.05
CA ALA A 56 0.67 -6.29 13.76
C ALA A 56 -0.43 -5.72 12.85
N ALA A 57 -0.10 -4.74 12.01
CA ALA A 57 -1.04 -4.18 11.04
C ALA A 57 -1.49 -5.22 10.00
N ARG A 58 -0.57 -6.05 9.52
CA ARG A 58 -0.90 -7.17 8.63
C ARG A 58 -1.86 -8.14 9.28
N THR A 59 -1.56 -8.59 10.50
CA THR A 59 -2.40 -9.51 11.27
C THR A 59 -3.81 -8.93 11.47
N GLU A 60 -3.92 -7.66 11.88
CA GLU A 60 -5.20 -6.99 12.05
C GLU A 60 -6.03 -6.99 10.75
N VAL A 61 -5.43 -6.66 9.61
CA VAL A 61 -6.11 -6.68 8.30
C VAL A 61 -6.57 -8.09 7.94
N LEU A 62 -5.69 -9.09 8.05
CA LEU A 62 -6.00 -10.48 7.68
C LEU A 62 -7.11 -11.06 8.57
N GLN A 63 -7.07 -10.79 9.86
CA GLN A 63 -8.11 -11.21 10.81
C GLN A 63 -9.48 -10.63 10.41
N ARG A 64 -9.54 -9.34 10.09
CA ARG A 64 -10.77 -8.69 9.65
C ARG A 64 -11.31 -9.27 8.34
N LEU A 65 -10.44 -9.66 7.41
CA LEU A 65 -10.83 -10.32 6.17
C LEU A 65 -11.28 -11.76 6.40
N ALA A 66 -10.65 -12.47 7.34
CA ALA A 66 -11.06 -13.82 7.74
C ALA A 66 -12.46 -13.85 8.36
N GLU A 67 -12.82 -12.85 9.19
CA GLU A 67 -14.17 -12.71 9.78
C GLU A 67 -15.29 -12.67 8.74
N VAL A 68 -15.00 -12.26 7.53
CA VAL A 68 -15.95 -12.22 6.42
C VAL A 68 -15.67 -13.30 5.36
N GLY A 69 -14.84 -14.29 5.70
CA GLY A 69 -14.56 -15.46 4.87
C GLY A 69 -13.72 -15.19 3.61
N GLU A 70 -12.96 -14.11 3.57
CA GLU A 70 -12.12 -13.77 2.41
C GLU A 70 -10.71 -14.37 2.47
N ILE A 71 -10.30 -14.82 3.63
CA ILE A 71 -9.00 -15.48 3.88
C ILE A 71 -9.26 -16.89 4.42
N ASN A 72 -8.50 -17.86 3.93
CA ASN A 72 -8.51 -19.24 4.43
C ASN A 72 -7.78 -19.34 5.77
N ASP A 73 -8.15 -20.34 6.57
CA ASP A 73 -7.40 -20.72 7.76
C ASP A 73 -6.12 -21.53 7.37
N PRO A 74 -5.02 -21.31 8.06
CA PRO A 74 -4.78 -20.29 9.06
C PRO A 74 -4.68 -18.89 8.41
N PHE A 75 -5.39 -17.91 8.95
CA PHE A 75 -5.50 -16.59 8.31
C PHE A 75 -4.16 -15.85 8.17
N ASP A 76 -3.18 -16.15 9.01
CA ASP A 76 -1.84 -15.56 8.95
C ASP A 76 -1.09 -15.87 7.66
N ASP A 77 -1.44 -16.94 6.95
CA ASP A 77 -0.87 -17.25 5.64
C ASP A 77 -1.30 -16.21 4.58
N GLY A 78 -2.40 -15.53 4.79
CA GLY A 78 -2.92 -14.49 3.89
C GLY A 78 -3.42 -15.04 2.55
N ILE A 79 -3.87 -16.30 2.52
CA ILE A 79 -4.35 -16.97 1.31
C ILE A 79 -5.81 -16.61 1.09
N ALA A 80 -6.11 -15.93 -0.02
CA ALA A 80 -7.47 -15.57 -0.38
C ALA A 80 -8.33 -16.82 -0.64
N SER A 81 -9.53 -16.87 -0.04
CA SER A 81 -10.48 -17.97 -0.20
C SER A 81 -11.20 -17.97 -1.58
N GLY A 82 -11.21 -16.82 -2.25
CA GLY A 82 -12.04 -16.60 -3.43
C GLY A 82 -13.53 -16.36 -3.15
N THR A 83 -13.93 -16.36 -1.88
CA THR A 83 -15.30 -16.11 -1.42
C THR A 83 -15.36 -14.83 -0.57
N SER A 84 -16.56 -14.36 -0.29
CA SER A 84 -16.78 -13.25 0.63
C SER A 84 -18.19 -13.33 1.21
N TYR A 85 -18.28 -13.32 2.52
CA TYR A 85 -19.55 -13.27 3.25
C TYR A 85 -19.88 -11.89 3.81
N ARG A 86 -19.19 -10.85 3.34
CA ARG A 86 -19.43 -9.46 3.76
C ARG A 86 -20.91 -9.08 3.69
N ARG A 87 -21.62 -9.53 2.65
CA ARG A 87 -23.05 -9.24 2.49
C ARG A 87 -23.94 -9.84 3.56
N ASN A 88 -23.51 -10.88 4.24
CA ASN A 88 -24.27 -11.46 5.35
C ASN A 88 -24.24 -10.55 6.57
N SER A 89 -23.06 -9.95 6.87
CA SER A 89 -22.88 -9.03 7.99
C SER A 89 -23.15 -7.58 7.64
N TYR A 90 -23.00 -7.23 6.35
CA TYR A 90 -23.12 -5.86 5.81
C TYR A 90 -24.02 -5.85 4.56
N PRO A 91 -25.35 -6.02 4.73
CA PRO A 91 -26.27 -6.25 3.61
C PRO A 91 -26.47 -5.03 2.70
N LYS A 92 -26.36 -3.82 3.25
CA LYS A 92 -26.52 -2.57 2.49
C LYS A 92 -25.19 -2.14 1.86
N LYS A 93 -25.25 -1.43 0.75
CA LYS A 93 -24.08 -0.91 0.06
C LYS A 93 -23.25 0.03 0.93
N GLU A 94 -23.90 0.86 1.71
CA GLU A 94 -23.29 1.80 2.66
C GLU A 94 -22.50 1.09 3.76
N ASP A 95 -22.99 -0.05 4.18
CA ASP A 95 -22.35 -0.86 5.24
C ASP A 95 -21.03 -1.47 4.77
N LEU A 96 -20.86 -1.74 3.47
CA LEU A 96 -19.58 -2.17 2.92
C LEU A 96 -18.52 -1.08 3.06
N GLY A 97 -18.89 0.17 2.89
CA GLY A 97 -17.99 1.31 3.13
C GLY A 97 -17.60 1.40 4.61
N ARG A 98 -18.53 1.12 5.53
CA ARG A 98 -18.25 1.05 6.98
C ARG A 98 -17.30 -0.10 7.33
N PHE A 99 -17.51 -1.28 6.72
CA PHE A 99 -16.58 -2.39 6.89
C PHE A 99 -15.16 -2.01 6.47
N TRP A 100 -14.98 -1.51 5.25
CA TRP A 100 -13.65 -1.12 4.76
C TRP A 100 -13.00 -0.02 5.59
N ARG A 101 -13.80 0.94 6.05
CA ARG A 101 -13.31 1.95 6.98
C ARG A 101 -12.85 1.33 8.29
N SER A 102 -13.60 0.39 8.86
CA SER A 102 -13.21 -0.28 10.10
C SER A 102 -11.91 -1.07 9.97
N VAL A 103 -11.61 -1.61 8.79
CA VAL A 103 -10.33 -2.29 8.51
C VAL A 103 -9.19 -1.30 8.33
N SER A 104 -9.39 -0.28 7.47
CA SER A 104 -8.33 0.71 7.15
C SER A 104 -8.05 1.69 8.30
N GLU A 105 -8.96 1.82 9.26
CA GLU A 105 -8.83 2.67 10.44
C GLU A 105 -8.55 1.88 11.72
N GLY A 106 -8.19 0.61 11.59
CA GLY A 106 -7.76 -0.22 12.70
C GLY A 106 -6.54 0.36 13.41
N PRO A 107 -6.41 0.19 14.74
CA PRO A 107 -5.34 0.80 15.53
C PRO A 107 -3.94 0.41 15.07
N ALA A 108 -3.70 -0.87 14.70
CA ALA A 108 -2.39 -1.31 14.22
C ALA A 108 -2.09 -0.74 12.81
N VAL A 109 -3.08 -0.70 11.91
CA VAL A 109 -2.95 -0.05 10.61
C VAL A 109 -2.60 1.43 10.80
N ARG A 110 -3.30 2.13 11.69
CA ARG A 110 -3.06 3.55 11.99
C ARG A 110 -1.67 3.80 12.58
N ALA A 111 -1.15 2.92 13.42
CA ALA A 111 0.19 3.04 13.97
C ALA A 111 1.25 3.09 12.86
N VAL A 112 1.10 2.31 11.82
CA VAL A 112 2.01 2.30 10.67
C VAL A 112 1.85 3.55 9.80
N ILE A 113 0.62 3.81 9.31
CA ILE A 113 0.40 4.81 8.25
C ILE A 113 0.34 6.25 8.75
N ASN A 114 0.05 6.46 10.04
CA ASN A 114 -0.09 7.77 10.68
C ASN A 114 0.86 7.94 11.87
N GLY A 115 1.68 6.93 12.14
CA GLY A 115 2.61 6.92 13.27
C GLY A 115 3.74 7.94 13.14
N PRO A 116 4.50 8.15 14.21
CA PRO A 116 5.54 9.18 14.26
C PRO A 116 6.65 8.95 13.23
N ARG A 117 6.95 7.71 12.87
CA ARG A 117 8.02 7.37 11.91
C ARG A 117 7.74 7.99 10.54
N ILE A 118 6.57 7.72 9.96
CA ILE A 118 6.20 8.28 8.65
C ILE A 118 5.93 9.78 8.72
N THR A 119 5.31 10.26 9.79
CA THR A 119 5.07 11.69 10.02
C THR A 119 6.38 12.47 10.08
N ASN A 120 7.42 11.94 10.72
CA ASN A 120 8.75 12.56 10.75
C ASN A 120 9.40 12.60 9.36
N VAL A 121 9.24 11.54 8.55
CA VAL A 121 9.74 11.54 7.17
C VAL A 121 9.04 12.63 6.36
N MET A 122 7.72 12.75 6.48
CA MET A 122 6.95 13.78 5.78
C MET A 122 7.31 15.18 6.25
N SER A 123 7.54 15.38 7.55
CA SER A 123 7.98 16.66 8.09
C SER A 123 9.36 17.06 7.56
N LYS A 124 10.29 16.10 7.41
CA LYS A 124 11.58 16.35 6.76
C LYS A 124 11.42 16.68 5.27
N LEU A 125 10.53 15.98 4.57
CA LEU A 125 10.23 16.24 3.16
C LEU A 125 9.69 17.67 2.96
N PHE A 126 8.73 18.08 3.78
CA PHE A 126 8.07 19.37 3.66
C PHE A 126 8.83 20.51 4.33
N GLN A 127 9.85 20.21 5.16
CA GLN A 127 10.56 21.18 6.03
C GLN A 127 9.63 21.96 6.97
N GLU A 128 8.53 21.32 7.38
CA GLU A 128 7.54 21.84 8.32
C GLU A 128 6.78 20.66 8.94
N PRO A 129 6.07 20.86 10.06
CA PRO A 129 5.25 19.80 10.65
C PRO A 129 4.24 19.27 9.62
N ALA A 130 4.33 17.97 9.34
CA ALA A 130 3.40 17.30 8.44
C ALA A 130 2.18 16.78 9.19
N THR A 131 1.05 16.72 8.49
CA THR A 131 -0.16 16.06 8.94
C THR A 131 -0.63 15.08 7.86
N HIS A 132 -1.61 14.28 8.19
CA HIS A 132 -2.16 13.28 7.28
C HIS A 132 -3.69 13.44 7.18
N PHE A 133 -4.26 12.92 6.11
CA PHE A 133 -5.71 12.78 6.03
C PHE A 133 -6.23 11.79 7.06
N THR A 134 -7.44 12.03 7.55
CA THR A 134 -8.16 11.06 8.38
C THR A 134 -8.54 9.79 7.62
N PHE A 135 -8.62 9.90 6.30
CA PHE A 135 -8.93 8.80 5.41
C PHE A 135 -7.67 7.99 5.07
N ALA A 136 -7.76 6.67 5.20
CA ALA A 136 -6.74 5.71 4.80
C ALA A 136 -7.23 4.85 3.64
N TRP A 137 -6.42 4.72 2.60
CA TRP A 137 -6.77 3.93 1.42
C TRP A 137 -6.07 2.56 1.49
N LEU A 138 -6.74 1.60 2.09
CA LEU A 138 -6.26 0.22 2.14
C LEU A 138 -6.57 -0.51 0.82
N ARG A 139 -5.59 -1.19 0.28
CA ARG A 139 -5.71 -2.04 -0.91
C ARG A 139 -5.32 -3.47 -0.57
N THR A 140 -6.26 -4.39 -0.74
CA THR A 140 -6.00 -5.82 -0.76
C THR A 140 -6.13 -6.31 -2.20
N MET A 141 -5.08 -6.87 -2.75
CA MET A 141 -5.04 -7.30 -4.14
C MET A 141 -4.88 -8.82 -4.22
N ILE A 142 -5.66 -9.44 -5.06
CA ILE A 142 -5.54 -10.87 -5.38
C ILE A 142 -4.87 -11.05 -6.74
N LYS A 143 -4.27 -12.21 -6.94
CA LYS A 143 -3.62 -12.55 -8.22
C LYS A 143 -4.55 -12.31 -9.41
N GLY A 144 -4.04 -11.65 -10.44
CA GLY A 144 -4.78 -11.36 -11.67
C GLY A 144 -5.59 -10.05 -11.62
N ARG A 145 -5.58 -9.34 -10.50
CA ARG A 145 -6.18 -8.00 -10.41
C ARG A 145 -5.10 -6.96 -10.15
N ALA A 146 -5.20 -5.81 -10.82
CA ALA A 146 -4.31 -4.67 -10.63
C ALA A 146 -5.10 -3.38 -10.72
N SER A 147 -4.61 -2.32 -10.08
CA SER A 147 -5.07 -0.96 -10.39
C SER A 147 -4.43 -0.53 -11.72
N PRO A 148 -5.17 0.05 -12.65
CA PRO A 148 -4.57 0.62 -13.85
C PRO A 148 -3.65 1.79 -13.49
N LEU A 149 -2.75 2.14 -14.40
CA LEU A 149 -1.92 3.33 -14.24
C LEU A 149 -2.81 4.57 -14.10
N HIS A 150 -2.57 5.34 -13.05
CA HIS A 150 -3.33 6.55 -12.72
C HIS A 150 -2.46 7.51 -11.90
N ILE A 151 -2.94 8.72 -11.72
CA ILE A 151 -2.38 9.69 -10.78
C ILE A 151 -3.42 9.96 -9.70
N ASP A 152 -2.95 10.03 -8.44
CA ASP A 152 -3.83 10.21 -7.27
C ASP A 152 -4.39 11.63 -7.15
N HIS A 153 -3.68 12.63 -7.69
CA HIS A 153 -4.01 14.04 -7.55
C HIS A 153 -5.48 14.39 -7.88
N PRO A 154 -6.11 13.90 -8.96
CA PRO A 154 -7.51 14.19 -9.25
C PRO A 154 -8.48 13.76 -8.15
N TYR A 155 -8.11 12.74 -7.37
CA TYR A 155 -8.94 12.18 -6.29
C TYR A 155 -8.68 12.84 -4.94
N MET A 156 -7.49 13.41 -4.74
CA MET A 156 -6.99 13.89 -3.46
C MET A 156 -6.57 15.37 -3.47
N ASN A 157 -7.05 16.18 -4.40
CA ASN A 157 -6.62 17.56 -4.61
C ASN A 157 -7.33 18.60 -3.72
N ARG A 158 -7.99 18.18 -2.64
CA ARG A 158 -8.68 19.08 -1.72
C ARG A 158 -7.76 19.49 -0.58
N GLY A 159 -7.72 20.78 -0.30
CA GLY A 159 -6.88 21.34 0.77
C GLY A 159 -5.54 21.81 0.26
N SER A 160 -4.45 21.19 0.75
CA SER A 160 -3.08 21.58 0.38
C SER A 160 -2.69 21.09 -1.02
N LYS A 161 -1.95 21.93 -1.76
CA LYS A 161 -1.24 21.49 -2.98
C LYS A 161 0.03 20.69 -2.67
N ARG A 162 0.48 20.69 -1.41
CA ARG A 162 1.64 19.95 -0.92
C ARG A 162 1.22 18.60 -0.37
N LEU A 163 0.59 17.80 -1.22
CA LEU A 163 0.15 16.46 -0.91
C LEU A 163 1.05 15.44 -1.60
N VAL A 164 1.53 14.46 -0.84
CA VAL A 164 2.32 13.34 -1.35
C VAL A 164 1.68 12.04 -0.87
N PRO A 165 1.21 11.17 -1.77
CA PRO A 165 0.74 9.85 -1.39
C PRO A 165 1.91 8.97 -0.93
N CYS A 166 1.69 8.20 0.12
CA CYS A 166 2.62 7.20 0.62
C CYS A 166 2.05 5.81 0.45
N TRP A 167 2.79 4.94 -0.20
CA TRP A 167 2.47 3.53 -0.29
C TRP A 167 3.33 2.75 0.70
N SER A 168 2.70 2.08 1.66
CA SER A 168 3.34 1.28 2.70
C SER A 168 2.84 -0.16 2.59
N PRO A 169 3.69 -1.12 2.16
CA PRO A 169 3.31 -2.52 2.11
C PRO A 169 3.33 -3.14 3.50
N PHE A 170 2.35 -3.98 3.81
CA PHE A 170 2.27 -4.73 5.07
C PHE A 170 2.85 -6.15 4.98
N SER A 171 3.56 -6.45 3.90
CA SER A 171 4.30 -7.70 3.72
C SER A 171 5.37 -7.52 2.65
N SER A 172 6.29 -8.48 2.57
CA SER A 172 7.18 -8.57 1.42
C SER A 172 6.38 -8.85 0.15
N ILE A 173 6.65 -8.10 -0.91
CA ILE A 173 5.95 -8.25 -2.20
C ILE A 173 6.95 -8.70 -3.24
N SER A 174 6.78 -9.94 -3.71
CA SER A 174 7.57 -10.48 -4.83
C SER A 174 7.07 -9.94 -6.17
N MET A 175 7.90 -10.04 -7.20
CA MET A 175 7.50 -9.66 -8.57
C MET A 175 6.27 -10.43 -9.06
N SER A 176 6.10 -11.69 -8.63
CA SER A 176 4.93 -12.51 -8.97
C SER A 176 3.63 -12.04 -8.30
N ASN A 177 3.74 -11.27 -7.23
CA ASN A 177 2.58 -10.73 -6.49
C ASN A 177 2.12 -9.36 -7.01
N GLY A 178 2.78 -8.81 -8.03
CA GLY A 178 2.40 -7.54 -8.64
C GLY A 178 2.77 -6.33 -7.76
N PRO A 179 4.07 -5.98 -7.68
CA PRO A 179 4.51 -4.80 -6.93
C PRO A 179 3.98 -3.50 -7.53
N LEU A 180 4.11 -2.41 -6.77
CA LEU A 180 3.86 -1.07 -7.27
C LEU A 180 4.86 -0.74 -8.38
N TYR A 181 4.38 -0.15 -9.46
CA TYR A 181 5.19 0.46 -10.52
C TYR A 181 4.80 1.93 -10.73
N ILE A 182 5.73 2.72 -11.19
CA ILE A 182 5.56 4.15 -11.47
C ILE A 182 6.20 4.48 -12.82
#